data_226d79e442632eaed112463ec3e6474b
#
_entry.id   226d79e442632eaed112463ec3e6474b
#
_cell.length_a   1.000
_cell.length_b   1.000
_cell.length_c   1.000
_cell.angle_alpha   90.00
_cell.angle_beta   90.00
_cell.angle_gamma   90.00
#
_symmetry.space_group_name_H-M   'P 1'
#
loop_
_entity.id
_entity.type
_entity.pdbx_description
1 polymer ?
#
loop_
_entity_poly.entity_id
_entity_poly.type
_entity_poly.pdbx_seq_one_letter_code
_entity_poly.pdbx_strand_id
1 'polypeptide(L)'
;MREQDSVNIAVWTAKSKKLVESTRDLLGKIGFDGSGLPQEIIEGNKPVSLVFAGQYGAGKSTILKAITGISDIAIGAGITTQEAHTYEWNGIKVIDTPGIHTTLRPDHDEISYQAIADADMLVYVVTQELFDDYIGQNFRRLLIEKDKAGEMILIVNKMADIGNTIENQEIKVKDLEKVTAPYTPAQLRTVFIDAESYLDSLSESDNEIAEELIARS
;
A
#
# COMPACT_ATOMS: atom_id res chain seq x y z
N MET A 1 -19.64 1.18 -18.67
CA MET A 1 -18.24 0.70 -18.66
C MET A 1 -17.37 1.96 -18.61
N ARG A 2 -16.92 2.35 -17.44
CA ARG A 2 -15.94 3.46 -17.32
C ARG A 2 -14.58 2.88 -17.66
N GLU A 3 -13.92 3.45 -18.65
CA GLU A 3 -12.50 3.19 -18.88
C GLU A 3 -11.79 3.44 -17.53
N GLN A 4 -11.21 2.39 -16.98
CA GLN A 4 -10.28 2.50 -15.88
C GLN A 4 -9.13 3.37 -16.38
N ASP A 5 -8.98 4.57 -15.83
CA ASP A 5 -7.76 5.36 -15.94
C ASP A 5 -6.64 4.54 -15.28
N SER A 6 -6.07 3.61 -16.02
CA SER A 6 -4.85 2.92 -15.61
C SER A 6 -3.80 4.00 -15.42
N VAL A 7 -3.27 4.12 -14.22
CA VAL A 7 -2.15 5.01 -13.91
C VAL A 7 -0.97 4.55 -14.78
N ASN A 8 -0.82 5.19 -15.93
CA ASN A 8 0.24 4.85 -16.88
C ASN A 8 1.51 5.59 -16.45
N ILE A 9 2.34 4.93 -15.65
CA ILE A 9 3.61 5.47 -15.14
C ILE A 9 4.49 5.96 -16.29
N ALA A 10 4.50 5.28 -17.44
CA ALA A 10 5.25 5.74 -18.62
C ALA A 10 4.80 7.12 -19.09
N VAL A 11 3.49 7.42 -19.02
CA VAL A 11 2.95 8.75 -19.36
C VAL A 11 3.41 9.80 -18.34
N TRP A 12 3.41 9.46 -17.05
CA TRP A 12 3.88 10.38 -16.01
C TRP A 12 5.38 10.60 -16.07
N THR A 13 6.18 9.56 -16.34
CA THR A 13 7.63 9.68 -16.57
C THR A 13 7.92 10.59 -17.74
N ALA A 14 7.23 10.42 -18.89
CA ALA A 14 7.39 11.29 -20.06
C ALA A 14 6.99 12.75 -19.76
N LYS A 15 5.89 12.96 -19.02
CA LYS A 15 5.44 14.31 -18.60
C LYS A 15 6.45 14.96 -17.66
N SER A 16 6.99 14.25 -16.68
CA SER A 16 7.97 14.75 -15.72
C SER A 16 9.27 15.13 -16.42
N LYS A 17 9.77 14.33 -17.35
CA LYS A 17 10.94 14.63 -18.17
C LYS A 17 10.75 15.93 -18.97
N LYS A 18 9.62 16.05 -19.67
CA LYS A 18 9.27 17.25 -20.41
C LYS A 18 9.19 18.49 -19.50
N LEU A 19 8.68 18.35 -18.28
CA LEU A 19 8.62 19.44 -17.31
C LEU A 19 10.02 19.90 -16.91
N VAL A 20 10.94 18.99 -16.60
CA VAL A 20 12.34 19.31 -16.26
C VAL A 20 13.04 20.01 -17.41
N GLU A 21 12.90 19.50 -18.65
CA GLU A 21 13.46 20.12 -19.86
C GLU A 21 12.93 21.56 -20.05
N SER A 22 11.61 21.73 -19.95
CA SER A 22 10.98 23.05 -20.10
C SER A 22 11.43 24.02 -19.02
N THR A 23 11.61 23.55 -17.79
CA THR A 23 12.10 24.38 -16.66
C THR A 23 13.55 24.77 -16.90
N ARG A 24 14.40 23.86 -17.37
CA ARG A 24 15.80 24.15 -17.69
C ARG A 24 15.93 25.21 -18.80
N ASP A 25 15.10 25.11 -19.84
CA ASP A 25 15.06 26.08 -20.92
C ASP A 25 14.63 27.48 -20.45
N LEU A 26 13.62 27.53 -19.56
CA LEU A 26 13.16 28.79 -18.96
C LEU A 26 14.26 29.44 -18.11
N LEU A 27 14.94 28.65 -17.26
CA LEU A 27 16.05 29.13 -16.44
C LEU A 27 17.20 29.69 -17.32
N GLY A 28 17.55 28.98 -18.39
CA GLY A 28 18.55 29.44 -19.35
C GLY A 28 18.18 30.78 -19.99
N LYS A 29 16.90 30.99 -20.34
CA LYS A 29 16.41 32.27 -20.92
C LYS A 29 16.54 33.47 -19.99
N ILE A 30 16.46 33.23 -18.69
CA ILE A 30 16.58 34.29 -17.65
C ILE A 30 17.99 34.37 -17.03
N GLY A 31 18.96 33.63 -17.60
CA GLY A 31 20.36 33.66 -17.18
C GLY A 31 20.68 32.91 -15.90
N PHE A 32 19.77 31.99 -15.46
CA PHE A 32 20.01 31.12 -14.34
C PHE A 32 20.62 29.79 -14.78
N ASP A 33 21.58 29.30 -13.99
CA ASP A 33 22.18 27.98 -14.18
C ASP A 33 21.20 26.89 -13.76
N GLY A 34 20.71 26.10 -14.73
CA GLY A 34 19.83 24.94 -14.50
C GLY A 34 20.57 23.64 -14.17
N SER A 35 21.89 23.70 -13.91
CA SER A 35 22.69 22.49 -13.61
C SER A 35 22.30 21.78 -12.32
N GLY A 36 21.69 22.49 -11.37
CA GLY A 36 21.16 21.94 -10.13
C GLY A 36 19.82 21.20 -10.28
N LEU A 37 19.18 21.26 -11.47
CA LEU A 37 17.97 20.48 -11.71
C LEU A 37 18.33 19.03 -12.00
N PRO A 38 17.58 18.05 -11.44
CA PRO A 38 17.78 16.65 -11.77
C PRO A 38 17.60 16.43 -13.27
N GLN A 39 18.23 15.41 -13.85
CA GLN A 39 18.02 15.06 -15.24
C GLN A 39 16.62 14.52 -15.48
N GLU A 40 16.10 13.78 -14.53
CA GLU A 40 14.75 13.22 -14.50
C GLU A 40 14.22 13.33 -13.08
N ILE A 41 12.92 13.62 -12.90
CA ILE A 41 12.26 13.64 -11.58
C ILE A 41 12.01 12.19 -11.12
N ILE A 42 11.78 11.31 -12.09
CA ILE A 42 11.69 9.86 -11.90
C ILE A 42 12.90 9.30 -12.63
N GLU A 43 13.83 8.68 -11.92
CA GLU A 43 14.97 8.00 -12.55
C GLU A 43 14.41 6.96 -13.51
N GLY A 44 14.57 7.19 -14.82
CA GLY A 44 13.82 6.54 -15.91
C GLY A 44 14.02 5.02 -16.06
N ASN A 45 14.81 4.39 -15.18
CA ASN A 45 15.09 2.96 -15.18
C ASN A 45 14.78 2.27 -13.84
N LYS A 46 14.37 3.01 -12.81
CA LYS A 46 13.99 2.38 -11.54
C LYS A 46 12.47 2.36 -11.44
N PRO A 47 11.83 1.18 -11.51
CA PRO A 47 10.40 1.09 -11.32
C PRO A 47 10.02 1.59 -9.92
N VAL A 48 8.94 2.36 -9.83
CA VAL A 48 8.37 2.76 -8.53
C VAL A 48 8.08 1.50 -7.73
N SER A 49 8.50 1.50 -6.48
CA SER A 49 8.32 0.37 -5.57
C SER A 49 7.17 0.61 -4.59
N LEU A 50 6.28 -0.36 -4.50
CA LEU A 50 5.16 -0.42 -3.58
C LEU A 50 5.35 -1.61 -2.65
N VAL A 51 5.55 -1.37 -1.36
CA VAL A 51 5.76 -2.43 -0.37
C VAL A 51 4.49 -2.66 0.45
N PHE A 52 4.05 -3.91 0.53
CA PHE A 52 3.00 -4.37 1.43
C PHE A 52 3.63 -4.88 2.71
N ALA A 53 3.35 -4.22 3.82
CA ALA A 53 3.79 -4.59 5.15
C ALA A 53 2.63 -4.54 6.15
N GLY A 54 2.85 -5.00 7.37
CA GLY A 54 1.85 -4.95 8.45
C GLY A 54 1.62 -6.30 9.09
N GLN A 55 0.54 -6.39 9.83
CA GLN A 55 0.22 -7.51 10.70
C GLN A 55 0.24 -8.88 9.98
N TYR A 56 0.74 -9.89 10.68
CA TYR A 56 0.60 -11.27 10.23
C TYR A 56 -0.89 -11.65 10.10
N GLY A 57 -1.24 -12.32 9.02
CA GLY A 57 -2.63 -12.73 8.77
C GLY A 57 -3.59 -11.59 8.41
N ALA A 58 -3.10 -10.35 8.25
CA ALA A 58 -3.95 -9.21 7.86
C ALA A 58 -4.45 -9.25 6.40
N GLY A 59 -3.98 -10.21 5.59
CA GLY A 59 -4.43 -10.38 4.21
C GLY A 59 -3.66 -9.56 3.18
N LYS A 60 -2.38 -9.25 3.42
CA LYS A 60 -1.52 -8.53 2.46
C LYS A 60 -1.52 -9.17 1.08
N SER A 61 -1.19 -10.46 1.02
CA SER A 61 -1.17 -11.23 -0.24
C SER A 61 -2.56 -11.33 -0.89
N THR A 62 -3.63 -11.37 -0.09
CA THR A 62 -5.02 -11.34 -0.58
C THR A 62 -5.33 -10.02 -1.26
N ILE A 63 -4.99 -8.89 -0.62
CA ILE A 63 -5.15 -7.54 -1.20
C ILE A 63 -4.32 -7.42 -2.47
N LEU A 64 -3.07 -7.86 -2.42
CA LEU A 64 -2.18 -7.80 -3.57
C LEU A 64 -2.75 -8.58 -4.77
N LYS A 65 -3.27 -9.78 -4.54
CA LYS A 65 -3.95 -10.59 -5.57
C LYS A 65 -5.20 -9.89 -6.09
N ALA A 66 -6.01 -9.32 -5.21
CA ALA A 66 -7.22 -8.58 -5.59
C ALA A 66 -6.92 -7.38 -6.50
N ILE A 67 -5.87 -6.62 -6.20
CA ILE A 67 -5.49 -5.43 -6.97
C ILE A 67 -4.81 -5.80 -8.29
N THR A 68 -3.90 -6.79 -8.27
CA THR A 68 -3.04 -7.09 -9.42
C THR A 68 -3.62 -8.12 -10.37
N GLY A 69 -4.49 -8.99 -9.88
CA GLY A 69 -4.99 -10.15 -10.64
C GLY A 69 -3.94 -11.24 -10.87
N ILE A 70 -2.75 -11.15 -10.25
CA ILE A 70 -1.68 -12.15 -10.42
C ILE A 70 -2.09 -13.44 -9.74
N SER A 71 -2.25 -14.52 -10.52
CA SER A 71 -2.70 -15.84 -10.05
C SER A 71 -1.72 -16.50 -9.10
N ASP A 72 -0.42 -16.31 -9.31
CA ASP A 72 0.67 -17.01 -8.62
C ASP A 72 0.95 -16.49 -7.20
N ILE A 73 0.22 -15.46 -6.76
CA ILE A 73 0.30 -14.99 -5.38
C ILE A 73 -0.36 -16.02 -4.47
N ALA A 74 0.46 -16.63 -3.61
CA ALA A 74 -0.01 -17.63 -2.65
C ALA A 74 -0.84 -16.97 -1.54
N ILE A 75 -2.06 -17.47 -1.33
CA ILE A 75 -2.94 -17.07 -0.22
C ILE A 75 -3.20 -18.30 0.64
N GLY A 76 -3.16 -18.15 1.95
CA GLY A 76 -3.51 -19.26 2.84
C GLY A 76 -3.39 -18.93 4.33
N ALA A 77 -4.00 -19.78 5.16
CA ALA A 77 -4.02 -19.64 6.62
C ALA A 77 -2.69 -20.03 7.32
N GLY A 78 -1.66 -20.43 6.56
CA GLY A 78 -0.32 -20.75 7.07
C GLY A 78 0.66 -19.60 6.90
N ILE A 79 1.91 -19.80 7.34
CA ILE A 79 3.02 -18.87 7.06
C ILE A 79 3.30 -18.94 5.54
N THR A 80 2.60 -18.10 4.78
CA THR A 80 2.66 -18.11 3.32
C THR A 80 3.85 -17.32 2.81
N THR A 81 4.22 -16.23 3.48
CA THR A 81 5.33 -15.36 3.08
C THR A 81 6.44 -15.49 4.11
N GLN A 82 7.49 -16.26 3.81
CA GLN A 82 8.69 -16.41 4.66
C GLN A 82 9.81 -15.46 4.23
N GLU A 83 9.78 -15.03 2.97
CA GLU A 83 10.71 -14.10 2.35
C GLU A 83 9.95 -13.02 1.61
N ALA A 84 10.58 -11.89 1.34
CA ALA A 84 9.95 -10.85 0.54
C ALA A 84 9.83 -11.31 -0.93
N HIS A 85 8.62 -11.33 -1.45
CA HIS A 85 8.35 -11.67 -2.85
C HIS A 85 8.12 -10.41 -3.67
N THR A 86 8.74 -10.36 -4.84
CA THR A 86 8.62 -9.22 -5.77
C THR A 86 7.81 -9.62 -6.99
N TYR A 87 6.86 -8.77 -7.35
CA TYR A 87 6.02 -8.90 -8.53
C TYR A 87 6.12 -7.62 -9.37
N GLU A 88 5.96 -7.76 -10.68
CA GLU A 88 5.81 -6.60 -11.58
C GLU A 88 4.34 -6.43 -11.96
N TRP A 89 3.83 -5.22 -11.75
CA TRP A 89 2.45 -4.89 -12.07
C TRP A 89 2.36 -3.48 -12.69
N ASN A 90 1.95 -3.40 -13.96
CA ASN A 90 1.81 -2.13 -14.69
C ASN A 90 3.03 -1.19 -14.61
N GLY A 91 4.24 -1.76 -14.62
CA GLY A 91 5.49 -1.00 -14.50
C GLY A 91 5.85 -0.57 -13.07
N ILE A 92 5.11 -1.06 -12.07
CA ILE A 92 5.40 -0.89 -10.64
C ILE A 92 6.01 -2.18 -10.11
N LYS A 93 7.05 -2.05 -9.31
CA LYS A 93 7.59 -3.15 -8.52
C LYS A 93 6.78 -3.28 -7.23
N VAL A 94 6.02 -4.36 -7.09
CA VAL A 94 5.23 -4.64 -5.88
C VAL A 94 5.93 -5.70 -5.06
N ILE A 95 6.11 -5.42 -3.77
CA ILE A 95 6.84 -6.28 -2.83
C ILE A 95 5.89 -6.71 -1.71
N ASP A 96 5.63 -8.01 -1.62
CA ASP A 96 4.91 -8.63 -0.50
C ASP A 96 5.93 -9.06 0.56
N THR A 97 5.79 -8.55 1.78
CA THR A 97 6.70 -8.87 2.88
C THR A 97 6.10 -9.86 3.86
N PRO A 98 6.93 -10.62 4.58
CA PRO A 98 6.46 -11.36 5.75
C PRO A 98 5.68 -10.45 6.71
N GLY A 99 4.66 -10.99 7.36
CA GLY A 99 3.92 -10.23 8.38
C GLY A 99 4.84 -9.82 9.52
N ILE A 100 4.81 -8.53 9.85
CA ILE A 100 5.41 -8.00 11.08
C ILE A 100 4.53 -8.51 12.22
N HIS A 101 5.03 -9.27 13.04
CA HIS A 101 4.54 -9.80 14.29
C HIS A 101 4.98 -11.24 14.48
N THR A 102 6.19 -11.39 14.96
CA THR A 102 6.47 -12.64 15.65
C THR A 102 7.58 -12.39 16.66
N THR A 103 7.22 -12.27 17.92
CA THR A 103 8.14 -12.65 19.01
C THR A 103 8.84 -13.99 18.74
N LEU A 104 8.32 -14.74 17.75
CA LEU A 104 8.84 -16.04 17.29
C LEU A 104 9.84 -15.96 16.12
N ARG A 105 9.86 -14.83 15.36
CA ARG A 105 10.67 -14.66 14.13
C ARG A 105 11.17 -13.23 13.95
N PRO A 106 12.16 -12.77 14.75
CA PRO A 106 12.74 -11.41 14.62
C PRO A 106 13.38 -11.14 13.26
N ASP A 107 13.84 -12.18 12.57
CA ASP A 107 14.37 -12.14 11.21
C ASP A 107 13.34 -11.63 10.16
N HIS A 108 12.06 -11.93 10.34
CA HIS A 108 11.01 -11.44 9.46
C HIS A 108 10.81 -9.92 9.57
N ASP A 109 10.98 -9.38 10.77
CA ASP A 109 10.87 -7.95 10.99
C ASP A 109 12.00 -7.20 10.26
N GLU A 110 13.24 -7.70 10.33
CA GLU A 110 14.38 -7.09 9.64
C GLU A 110 14.20 -7.05 8.12
N ILE A 111 13.77 -8.17 7.50
CA ILE A 111 13.47 -8.24 6.06
C ILE A 111 12.40 -7.23 5.67
N SER A 112 11.34 -7.13 6.47
CA SER A 112 10.25 -6.17 6.24
C SER A 112 10.73 -4.72 6.39
N TYR A 113 11.52 -4.41 7.41
CA TYR A 113 12.06 -3.08 7.63
C TYR A 113 13.00 -2.62 6.52
N GLN A 114 13.85 -3.51 6.00
CA GLN A 114 14.74 -3.18 4.88
C GLN A 114 13.93 -2.89 3.61
N ALA A 115 12.95 -3.73 3.28
CA ALA A 115 12.08 -3.51 2.13
C ALA A 115 11.30 -2.19 2.24
N ILE A 116 10.81 -1.84 3.44
CA ILE A 116 10.10 -0.58 3.70
C ILE A 116 11.03 0.64 3.56
N ALA A 117 12.28 0.54 4.03
CA ALA A 117 13.23 1.65 3.96
C ALA A 117 13.50 2.08 2.51
N ASP A 118 13.56 1.11 1.59
CA ASP A 118 13.87 1.32 0.18
C ASP A 118 12.63 1.58 -0.70
N ALA A 119 11.42 1.53 -0.11
CA ALA A 119 10.16 1.69 -0.84
C ALA A 119 9.82 3.15 -1.13
N ASP A 120 9.30 3.40 -2.33
CA ASP A 120 8.72 4.70 -2.70
C ASP A 120 7.34 4.90 -2.07
N MET A 121 6.59 3.81 -1.85
CA MET A 121 5.30 3.82 -1.17
C MET A 121 5.14 2.58 -0.28
N LEU A 122 4.49 2.78 0.87
CA LEU A 122 4.18 1.76 1.85
C LEU A 122 2.67 1.55 1.96
N VAL A 123 2.19 0.35 1.70
CA VAL A 123 0.85 -0.10 2.07
C VAL A 123 0.95 -0.87 3.38
N TYR A 124 0.48 -0.26 4.47
CA TYR A 124 0.47 -0.91 5.77
C TYR A 124 -0.89 -1.50 6.06
N VAL A 125 -0.94 -2.81 6.32
CA VAL A 125 -2.19 -3.56 6.44
C VAL A 125 -2.38 -4.07 7.87
N VAL A 126 -3.52 -3.74 8.45
CA VAL A 126 -4.00 -4.28 9.72
C VAL A 126 -5.39 -4.91 9.52
N THR A 127 -5.83 -5.72 10.50
CA THR A 127 -7.21 -6.21 10.52
C THR A 127 -8.15 -5.20 11.19
N GLN A 128 -9.44 -5.45 11.14
CA GLN A 128 -10.46 -4.68 11.86
C GLN A 128 -10.26 -4.67 13.40
N GLU A 129 -9.46 -5.57 13.94
CA GLU A 129 -9.04 -5.56 15.36
C GLU A 129 -8.01 -4.46 15.65
N LEU A 130 -7.45 -3.86 14.59
CA LEU A 130 -6.45 -2.80 14.61
C LEU A 130 -5.12 -3.25 15.22
N PHE A 131 -4.63 -2.52 16.22
CA PHE A 131 -3.29 -2.68 16.75
C PHE A 131 -3.32 -3.30 18.14
N ASP A 132 -2.61 -4.40 18.33
CA ASP A 132 -2.12 -4.75 19.66
C ASP A 132 -0.93 -3.85 20.05
N ASP A 133 -0.48 -3.95 21.29
CA ASP A 133 0.61 -3.09 21.81
C ASP A 133 1.91 -3.20 21.01
N TYR A 134 2.23 -4.40 20.51
CA TYR A 134 3.47 -4.66 19.76
C TYR A 134 3.37 -4.10 18.34
N ILE A 135 2.27 -4.40 17.65
CA ILE A 135 2.03 -3.89 16.29
C ILE A 135 1.93 -2.38 16.30
N GLY A 136 1.27 -1.81 17.32
CA GLY A 136 1.16 -0.37 17.50
C GLY A 136 2.52 0.31 17.70
N GLN A 137 3.42 -0.27 18.46
CA GLN A 137 4.78 0.25 18.64
C GLN A 137 5.57 0.21 17.31
N ASN A 138 5.53 -0.89 16.58
CA ASN A 138 6.21 -1.01 15.29
C ASN A 138 5.65 -0.04 14.25
N PHE A 139 4.33 0.11 14.19
CA PHE A 139 3.67 1.07 13.32
C PHE A 139 4.10 2.51 13.63
N ARG A 140 4.09 2.91 14.90
CA ARG A 140 4.54 4.23 15.33
C ARG A 140 6.02 4.48 15.02
N ARG A 141 6.86 3.45 15.14
CA ARG A 141 8.25 3.54 14.73
C ARG A 141 8.40 3.87 13.24
N LEU A 142 7.60 3.24 12.36
CA LEU A 142 7.58 3.54 10.93
C LEU A 142 7.11 4.97 10.66
N LEU A 143 6.05 5.42 11.34
CA LEU A 143 5.50 6.77 11.16
C LEU A 143 6.49 7.87 11.58
N ILE A 144 7.11 7.73 12.76
CA ILE A 144 7.83 8.82 13.42
C ILE A 144 9.33 8.71 13.20
N GLU A 145 9.93 7.52 13.45
CA GLU A 145 11.38 7.37 13.33
C GLU A 145 11.85 7.22 11.87
N LYS A 146 11.00 6.66 11.01
CA LYS A 146 11.30 6.43 9.58
C LYS A 146 10.63 7.43 8.64
N ASP A 147 9.85 8.37 9.20
CA ASP A 147 9.15 9.43 8.45
C ASP A 147 8.33 8.93 7.24
N LYS A 148 7.73 7.74 7.37
CA LYS A 148 6.98 7.08 6.28
C LYS A 148 5.53 7.55 6.14
N ALA A 149 5.05 8.47 6.97
CA ALA A 149 3.66 8.93 6.95
C ALA A 149 3.25 9.54 5.60
N GLY A 150 4.13 10.30 4.97
CA GLY A 150 3.87 10.92 3.67
C GLY A 150 3.73 9.93 2.50
N GLU A 151 4.35 8.77 2.64
CA GLU A 151 4.44 7.71 1.63
C GLU A 151 3.53 6.53 1.96
N MET A 152 2.67 6.64 2.99
CA MET A 152 1.86 5.54 3.51
C MET A 152 0.42 5.56 3.00
N ILE A 153 -0.10 4.35 2.76
CA ILE A 153 -1.54 4.04 2.70
C ILE A 153 -1.79 3.04 3.83
N LEU A 154 -2.69 3.37 4.75
CA LEU A 154 -3.12 2.47 5.82
C LEU A 154 -4.38 1.74 5.38
N ILE A 155 -4.34 0.40 5.39
CA ILE A 155 -5.49 -0.43 5.06
C ILE A 155 -5.97 -1.15 6.31
N VAL A 156 -7.24 -0.99 6.64
CA VAL A 156 -7.97 -1.81 7.60
C VAL A 156 -8.76 -2.86 6.81
N ASN A 157 -8.28 -4.09 6.84
CA ASN A 157 -8.87 -5.21 6.11
C ASN A 157 -9.74 -6.09 7.02
N LYS A 158 -10.48 -7.04 6.44
CA LYS A 158 -11.40 -7.94 7.12
C LYS A 158 -12.58 -7.22 7.76
N MET A 159 -13.04 -6.18 7.11
CA MET A 159 -14.17 -5.39 7.61
C MET A 159 -15.50 -6.17 7.55
N ALA A 160 -15.62 -7.21 6.73
CA ALA A 160 -16.81 -8.06 6.69
C ALA A 160 -17.09 -8.73 8.05
N ASP A 161 -16.06 -9.00 8.87
CA ASP A 161 -16.21 -9.62 10.19
C ASP A 161 -17.11 -8.80 11.13
N ILE A 162 -17.16 -7.49 10.95
CA ILE A 162 -17.94 -6.54 11.77
C ILE A 162 -18.99 -5.77 10.97
N GLY A 163 -19.01 -5.95 9.65
CA GLY A 163 -19.76 -5.16 8.68
C GLY A 163 -19.02 -3.89 8.26
N ASN A 164 -18.79 -3.74 6.95
CA ASN A 164 -18.09 -2.59 6.38
C ASN A 164 -19.05 -1.39 6.20
N THR A 165 -19.65 -0.93 7.29
CA THR A 165 -20.60 0.20 7.32
C THR A 165 -19.89 1.49 7.70
N ILE A 166 -20.45 2.63 7.29
CA ILE A 166 -19.94 3.96 7.66
C ILE A 166 -19.80 4.11 9.19
N GLU A 167 -20.80 3.62 9.94
CA GLU A 167 -20.78 3.67 11.40
C GLU A 167 -19.60 2.91 11.99
N ASN A 168 -19.35 1.68 11.52
CA ASN A 168 -18.22 0.88 11.99
C ASN A 168 -16.87 1.48 11.57
N GLN A 169 -16.78 2.07 10.37
CA GLN A 169 -15.59 2.79 9.91
C GLN A 169 -15.31 4.02 10.81
N GLU A 170 -16.32 4.81 11.18
CA GLU A 170 -16.17 5.96 12.07
C GLU A 170 -15.67 5.55 13.47
N ILE A 171 -16.16 4.41 13.99
CA ILE A 171 -15.65 3.86 15.27
C ILE A 171 -14.16 3.52 15.13
N LYS A 172 -13.77 2.83 14.05
CA LYS A 172 -12.37 2.47 13.81
C LYS A 172 -11.48 3.68 13.58
N VAL A 173 -11.96 4.72 12.91
CA VAL A 173 -11.22 5.99 12.77
C VAL A 173 -10.88 6.59 14.13
N LYS A 174 -11.82 6.65 15.06
CA LYS A 174 -11.57 7.16 16.42
C LYS A 174 -10.54 6.34 17.21
N ASP A 175 -10.56 5.03 17.02
CA ASP A 175 -9.55 4.17 17.67
C ASP A 175 -8.17 4.33 17.01
N LEU A 176 -8.12 4.49 15.70
CA LEU A 176 -6.88 4.75 14.96
C LEU A 176 -6.22 6.07 15.37
N GLU A 177 -6.97 7.13 15.64
CA GLU A 177 -6.43 8.44 16.05
C GLU A 177 -5.44 8.34 17.21
N LYS A 178 -5.66 7.41 18.13
CA LYS A 178 -4.77 7.20 19.29
C LYS A 178 -3.40 6.65 18.90
N VAL A 179 -3.35 5.80 17.88
CA VAL A 179 -2.13 5.11 17.45
C VAL A 179 -1.41 5.91 16.37
N THR A 180 -2.15 6.58 15.50
CA THR A 180 -1.58 7.34 14.37
C THR A 180 -1.01 8.69 14.77
N ALA A 181 -1.37 9.26 15.93
CA ALA A 181 -0.90 10.57 16.37
C ALA A 181 0.63 10.70 16.24
N PRO A 182 1.17 11.83 15.72
CA PRO A 182 0.49 13.11 15.48
C PRO A 182 -0.29 13.21 14.15
N TYR A 183 -0.27 12.17 13.33
CA TYR A 183 -0.99 12.14 12.07
C TYR A 183 -2.45 11.73 12.28
N THR A 184 -3.34 12.22 11.42
CA THR A 184 -4.72 11.72 11.38
C THR A 184 -4.82 10.51 10.46
N PRO A 185 -5.80 9.61 10.64
CA PRO A 185 -6.05 8.50 9.71
C PRO A 185 -6.21 8.96 8.26
N ALA A 186 -6.84 10.13 8.03
CA ALA A 186 -7.00 10.71 6.69
C ALA A 186 -5.65 11.11 6.06
N GLN A 187 -4.70 11.64 6.83
CA GLN A 187 -3.34 11.94 6.33
C GLN A 187 -2.58 10.68 5.92
N LEU A 188 -2.88 9.55 6.54
CA LEU A 188 -2.34 8.24 6.19
C LEU A 188 -3.13 7.54 5.08
N ARG A 189 -4.06 8.24 4.43
CA ARG A 189 -4.90 7.68 3.34
C ARG A 189 -5.58 6.38 3.75
N THR A 190 -6.15 6.36 4.96
CA THR A 190 -6.78 5.15 5.52
C THR A 190 -7.98 4.73 4.70
N VAL A 191 -8.03 3.44 4.36
CA VAL A 191 -9.15 2.80 3.67
C VAL A 191 -9.59 1.55 4.44
N PHE A 192 -10.89 1.25 4.36
CA PHE A 192 -11.53 0.11 5.01
C PHE A 192 -12.04 -0.83 3.93
N ILE A 193 -11.59 -2.08 3.94
CA ILE A 193 -11.89 -3.05 2.89
C ILE A 193 -12.12 -4.45 3.45
N ASP A 194 -12.67 -5.32 2.60
CA ASP A 194 -12.63 -6.77 2.76
C ASP A 194 -12.17 -7.42 1.46
N ALA A 195 -10.89 -7.73 1.40
CA ALA A 195 -10.27 -8.23 0.17
C ALA A 195 -10.69 -9.67 -0.17
N GLU A 196 -11.08 -10.47 0.82
CA GLU A 196 -11.57 -11.83 0.63
C GLU A 196 -12.95 -11.81 -0.02
N SER A 197 -13.88 -11.03 0.52
CA SER A 197 -15.21 -10.84 -0.09
C SER A 197 -15.12 -10.36 -1.53
N TYR A 198 -14.19 -9.45 -1.84
CA TYR A 198 -13.97 -9.00 -3.21
C TYR A 198 -13.48 -10.12 -4.12
N LEU A 199 -12.49 -10.92 -3.71
CA LEU A 199 -12.01 -12.05 -4.52
C LEU A 199 -13.08 -13.11 -4.73
N ASP A 200 -13.87 -13.39 -3.71
CA ASP A 200 -14.98 -14.34 -3.79
C ASP A 200 -16.04 -13.85 -4.80
N SER A 201 -16.33 -12.55 -4.82
CA SER A 201 -17.26 -11.96 -5.79
C SER A 201 -16.82 -12.16 -7.24
N LEU A 202 -15.51 -12.18 -7.50
CA LEU A 202 -14.97 -12.38 -8.86
C LEU A 202 -15.12 -13.83 -9.34
N SER A 203 -15.23 -14.79 -8.42
CA SER A 203 -15.39 -16.21 -8.71
C SER A 203 -16.83 -16.69 -8.62
N GLU A 204 -17.75 -15.84 -8.10
CA GLU A 204 -19.16 -16.19 -7.93
C GLU A 204 -19.92 -16.12 -9.26
N SER A 205 -20.70 -17.14 -9.53
CA SER A 205 -21.52 -17.26 -10.75
C SER A 205 -22.92 -16.67 -10.60
N ASP A 206 -23.39 -16.53 -9.37
CA ASP A 206 -24.67 -15.90 -9.04
C ASP A 206 -24.48 -14.39 -8.87
N ASN A 207 -25.13 -13.61 -9.73
CA ASN A 207 -24.99 -12.16 -9.75
C ASN A 207 -25.47 -11.48 -8.45
N GLU A 208 -26.51 -12.03 -7.82
CA GLU A 208 -27.08 -11.44 -6.60
C GLU A 208 -26.12 -11.64 -5.42
N ILE A 209 -25.52 -12.83 -5.32
CA ILE A 209 -24.48 -13.13 -4.32
C ILE A 209 -23.22 -12.32 -4.59
N ALA A 210 -22.79 -12.20 -5.85
CA ALA A 210 -21.62 -11.42 -6.21
C ALA A 210 -21.79 -9.92 -5.84
N GLU A 211 -22.96 -9.33 -6.07
CA GLU A 211 -23.27 -7.95 -5.68
C GLU A 211 -23.25 -7.78 -4.15
N GLU A 212 -23.77 -8.75 -3.39
CA GLU A 212 -23.70 -8.74 -1.93
C GLU A 212 -22.24 -8.79 -1.41
N LEU A 213 -21.40 -9.63 -2.00
CA LEU A 213 -19.98 -9.71 -1.67
C LEU A 213 -19.22 -8.43 -1.98
N ILE A 214 -19.52 -7.80 -3.13
CA ILE A 214 -18.95 -6.48 -3.48
C ILE A 214 -19.38 -5.42 -2.47
N ALA A 215 -20.62 -5.44 -2.00
CA ALA A 215 -21.10 -4.47 -1.02
C ALA A 215 -20.43 -4.64 0.36
N ARG A 216 -19.88 -5.80 0.65
CA ARG A 216 -19.08 -6.06 1.88
C ARG A 216 -17.61 -5.69 1.73
N SER A 217 -17.09 -5.64 0.51
CA SER A 217 -15.67 -5.39 0.22
C SER A 217 -15.29 -3.91 0.36
#